data_8bb628d0c11637b24a67e4ec68f6c8bc
#
_entry.id   8bb628d0c11637b24a67e4ec68f6c8bc
#
_cell.length_a   1.000
_cell.length_b   1.000
_cell.length_c   1.000
_cell.angle_alpha   90.00
_cell.angle_beta   90.00
_cell.angle_gamma   90.00
#
_symmetry.space_group_name_H-M   'P 1'
#
loop_
_entity.id
_entity.type
_entity.pdbx_description
1 polymer ?
#
loop_
_entity_poly.entity_id
_entity_poly.type
_entity_poly.pdbx_seq_one_letter_code
_entity_poly.pdbx_strand_id
1 'polypeptide(L)'
;MRAIHPLPLLKIQILKFYQTYIMDKASWQGVFPALVTPFKSDDTIDFDMFAKNLAAQVEAGITGIIVAGSLGEASTLTSEEKYELVKFAKKSLPAEMPVVLCIAEQSTAVAVEITKKAEEIGADGLMVLPPMRYKADDQETVVYFTTIAKSTSLSLMIYNNPVDYKIEVTLDMFEQLSAYPNIQAIKESTRDVSNVTRIFNRFGDRFRVFCGVDTLIMEEVMLGADGVVGGLVDAFPKETVAIFNFVKAGQYKEALAVYRWYLPLLELDIHPKLVQNIKLAATLAGIGSEYVRAPRLVLEGAEREKVLAIINEAIETQPVLSDYLNLTVDSSVA
;
A
#
# COMPACT_ATOMS: atom_id res chain seq x y z
N MET A 1 20.09 -34.50 -44.36
CA MET A 1 19.29 -34.73 -43.16
C MET A 1 20.16 -34.48 -41.93
N ARG A 2 19.95 -33.38 -41.22
CA ARG A 2 20.66 -33.10 -39.93
C ARG A 2 19.84 -33.70 -38.82
N ALA A 3 20.41 -34.60 -38.04
CA ALA A 3 19.76 -35.18 -36.89
C ALA A 3 19.50 -34.13 -35.81
N ILE A 4 18.25 -34.00 -35.38
CA ILE A 4 17.83 -33.18 -34.24
C ILE A 4 18.18 -33.98 -32.98
N HIS A 5 19.22 -33.52 -32.26
CA HIS A 5 19.52 -34.09 -30.94
C HIS A 5 18.42 -33.71 -29.95
N PRO A 6 17.83 -34.67 -29.24
CA PRO A 6 16.86 -34.35 -28.18
C PRO A 6 17.58 -33.62 -27.04
N LEU A 7 16.98 -32.53 -26.56
CA LEU A 7 17.42 -31.83 -25.36
C LEU A 7 17.50 -32.80 -24.17
N PRO A 8 18.54 -32.77 -23.35
CA PRO A 8 18.68 -33.69 -22.23
C PRO A 8 17.53 -33.58 -21.26
N LEU A 9 17.00 -34.72 -20.82
CA LEU A 9 15.86 -34.87 -19.89
C LEU A 9 15.94 -33.95 -18.63
N LEU A 10 17.13 -33.62 -18.20
CA LEU A 10 17.40 -32.69 -17.09
C LEU A 10 16.92 -31.25 -17.39
N LYS A 11 17.09 -30.75 -18.63
CA LYS A 11 16.58 -29.45 -19.07
C LYS A 11 15.05 -29.43 -19.13
N ILE A 12 14.43 -30.54 -19.52
CA ILE A 12 12.95 -30.66 -19.55
C ILE A 12 12.38 -30.76 -18.14
N GLN A 13 13.07 -31.41 -17.20
CA GLN A 13 12.65 -31.44 -15.79
C GLN A 13 12.84 -30.08 -15.11
N ILE A 14 13.92 -29.37 -15.38
CA ILE A 14 14.15 -28.01 -14.88
C ILE A 14 13.10 -27.06 -15.47
N LEU A 15 12.79 -27.11 -16.77
CA LEU A 15 11.73 -26.32 -17.37
C LEU A 15 10.33 -26.69 -16.84
N LYS A 16 10.05 -27.96 -16.59
CA LYS A 16 8.81 -28.39 -15.92
C LYS A 16 8.75 -27.95 -14.45
N PHE A 17 9.89 -27.96 -13.74
CA PHE A 17 9.97 -27.45 -12.36
C PHE A 17 9.73 -25.93 -12.31
N TYR A 18 10.25 -25.18 -13.28
CA TYR A 18 9.97 -23.74 -13.42
C TYR A 18 8.54 -23.47 -13.92
N GLN A 19 7.93 -24.35 -14.72
CA GLN A 19 6.54 -24.20 -15.15
C GLN A 19 5.50 -24.57 -14.07
N THR A 20 5.87 -25.31 -13.04
CA THR A 20 4.95 -25.71 -11.95
C THR A 20 4.94 -24.69 -10.79
N TYR A 21 5.75 -23.64 -10.85
CA TYR A 21 5.81 -22.55 -9.88
C TYR A 21 5.66 -21.16 -10.53
N ILE A 22 4.81 -21.07 -11.55
CA ILE A 22 4.23 -19.76 -11.86
C ILE A 22 3.14 -19.58 -10.78
N MET A 23 3.50 -18.97 -9.66
CA MET A 23 2.49 -18.37 -8.79
C MET A 23 1.72 -17.39 -9.67
N ASP A 24 0.40 -17.56 -9.77
CA ASP A 24 -0.42 -16.56 -10.42
C ASP A 24 -0.06 -15.20 -9.84
N LYS A 25 0.26 -14.25 -10.75
CA LYS A 25 0.59 -12.86 -10.36
C LYS A 25 -0.56 -12.37 -9.48
N ALA A 26 -0.26 -11.85 -8.30
CA ALA A 26 -1.28 -11.31 -7.43
C ALA A 26 -2.17 -10.37 -8.23
N SER A 27 -3.47 -10.59 -8.16
CA SER A 27 -4.49 -9.78 -8.84
C SER A 27 -4.62 -8.38 -8.23
N TRP A 28 -3.59 -7.95 -7.50
CA TRP A 28 -3.59 -6.67 -6.80
C TRP A 28 -3.60 -5.51 -7.78
N GLN A 29 -4.64 -4.73 -7.71
CA GLN A 29 -4.84 -3.50 -8.47
C GLN A 29 -5.88 -2.63 -7.78
N GLY A 30 -5.97 -1.36 -8.14
CA GLY A 30 -6.94 -0.44 -7.57
C GLY A 30 -6.43 0.23 -6.29
N VAL A 31 -7.33 0.59 -5.39
CA VAL A 31 -6.99 1.38 -4.20
C VAL A 31 -6.89 0.50 -2.96
N PHE A 32 -5.73 0.56 -2.30
CA PHE A 32 -5.41 -0.11 -1.05
C PHE A 32 -5.12 0.95 0.02
N PRO A 33 -6.04 1.26 0.93
CA PRO A 33 -5.74 2.12 2.07
C PRO A 33 -4.61 1.51 2.91
N ALA A 34 -3.62 2.35 3.26
CA ALA A 34 -2.67 2.06 4.33
C ALA A 34 -3.33 2.46 5.65
N LEU A 35 -4.15 1.56 6.22
CA LEU A 35 -5.09 1.88 7.29
C LEU A 35 -4.43 2.42 8.56
N VAL A 36 -4.99 3.50 9.09
CA VAL A 36 -4.73 3.94 10.47
C VAL A 36 -5.24 2.89 11.45
N THR A 37 -4.58 2.76 12.60
CA THR A 37 -5.06 1.95 13.72
C THR A 37 -5.84 2.87 14.66
N PRO A 38 -7.17 2.76 14.76
CA PRO A 38 -7.92 3.59 15.70
C PRO A 38 -7.68 3.12 17.13
N PHE A 39 -7.40 4.08 18.01
CA PHE A 39 -7.26 3.83 19.44
C PHE A 39 -8.37 4.50 20.23
N LYS A 40 -8.66 3.96 21.41
CA LYS A 40 -9.43 4.60 22.46
C LYS A 40 -8.54 5.51 23.30
N SER A 41 -9.14 6.30 24.16
CA SER A 41 -8.40 7.21 25.07
C SER A 41 -7.54 6.50 26.12
N ASP A 42 -7.70 5.18 26.28
CA ASP A 42 -6.91 4.31 27.16
C ASP A 42 -5.80 3.53 26.42
N ASP A 43 -5.47 3.95 25.18
CA ASP A 43 -4.48 3.33 24.31
C ASP A 43 -4.84 1.93 23.79
N THR A 44 -6.02 1.39 24.08
CA THR A 44 -6.48 0.13 23.49
C THR A 44 -6.95 0.33 22.03
N ILE A 45 -6.84 -0.70 21.19
CA ILE A 45 -7.36 -0.66 19.82
C ILE A 45 -8.89 -0.57 19.88
N ASP A 46 -9.44 0.36 19.11
CA ASP A 46 -10.89 0.52 18.94
C ASP A 46 -11.39 -0.30 17.74
N PHE A 47 -11.70 -1.57 17.98
CA PHE A 47 -12.19 -2.45 16.92
C PHE A 47 -13.57 -2.07 16.39
N ASP A 48 -14.41 -1.38 17.17
CA ASP A 48 -15.71 -0.91 16.69
C ASP A 48 -15.52 0.24 15.67
N MET A 49 -14.60 1.16 15.96
CA MET A 49 -14.23 2.21 15.01
C MET A 49 -13.49 1.64 13.80
N PHE A 50 -12.65 0.62 14.00
CA PHE A 50 -11.97 -0.07 12.90
C PHE A 50 -12.99 -0.73 11.97
N ALA A 51 -14.00 -1.43 12.51
CA ALA A 51 -15.10 -2.00 11.72
C ALA A 51 -15.86 -0.93 10.92
N LYS A 52 -16.12 0.21 11.53
CA LYS A 52 -16.80 1.33 10.88
C LYS A 52 -15.98 1.89 9.71
N ASN A 53 -14.69 2.06 9.91
CA ASN A 53 -13.78 2.49 8.83
C ASN A 53 -13.75 1.46 7.71
N LEU A 54 -13.54 0.17 8.01
CA LEU A 54 -13.54 -0.90 7.01
C LEU A 54 -14.83 -0.92 6.18
N ALA A 55 -15.99 -0.75 6.80
CA ALA A 55 -17.27 -0.70 6.10
C ALA A 55 -17.34 0.49 5.11
N ALA A 56 -16.89 1.67 5.52
CA ALA A 56 -16.84 2.85 4.66
C ALA A 56 -15.86 2.67 3.49
N GLN A 57 -14.72 2.02 3.72
CA GLN A 57 -13.74 1.69 2.69
C GLN A 57 -14.34 0.74 1.64
N VAL A 58 -15.00 -0.34 2.08
CA VAL A 58 -15.68 -1.29 1.18
C VAL A 58 -16.78 -0.61 0.36
N GLU A 59 -17.62 0.21 1.01
CA GLU A 59 -18.68 0.97 0.33
C GLU A 59 -18.12 1.88 -0.76
N ALA A 60 -16.94 2.45 -0.53
CA ALA A 60 -16.28 3.32 -1.50
C ALA A 60 -15.65 2.59 -2.70
N GLY A 61 -15.51 1.27 -2.64
CA GLY A 61 -14.98 0.45 -3.74
C GLY A 61 -13.48 0.23 -3.69
N ILE A 62 -12.86 0.21 -2.51
CA ILE A 62 -11.46 -0.23 -2.39
C ILE A 62 -11.32 -1.70 -2.81
N THR A 63 -10.09 -2.09 -3.14
CA THR A 63 -9.83 -3.43 -3.70
C THR A 63 -8.93 -4.30 -2.81
N GLY A 64 -8.44 -3.77 -1.71
CA GLY A 64 -7.66 -4.46 -0.69
C GLY A 64 -7.29 -3.50 0.42
N ILE A 65 -6.65 -3.99 1.48
CA ILE A 65 -6.19 -3.15 2.60
C ILE A 65 -4.77 -3.51 3.04
N ILE A 66 -4.08 -2.52 3.61
CA ILE A 66 -2.81 -2.74 4.29
C ILE A 66 -2.95 -2.32 5.75
N VAL A 67 -2.62 -3.22 6.67
CA VAL A 67 -2.67 -2.96 8.12
C VAL A 67 -1.28 -2.90 8.73
N ALA A 68 -1.17 -2.22 9.87
CA ALA A 68 0.05 -2.10 10.65
C ALA A 68 1.26 -1.54 9.87
N GLY A 69 1.01 -0.60 8.92
CA GLY A 69 2.04 0.19 8.26
C GLY A 69 2.53 1.35 9.13
N SER A 70 3.37 2.24 8.56
CA SER A 70 3.85 3.44 9.26
C SER A 70 2.69 4.34 9.67
N LEU A 71 1.70 4.55 8.80
CA LEU A 71 0.47 5.28 9.09
C LEU A 71 -0.38 4.55 10.14
N GLY A 72 -0.42 3.22 10.10
CA GLY A 72 -1.09 2.38 11.10
C GLY A 72 -0.32 2.25 12.42
N GLU A 73 0.69 3.09 12.65
CA GLU A 73 1.48 3.19 13.88
C GLU A 73 2.22 1.88 14.25
N ALA A 74 2.73 1.15 13.25
CA ALA A 74 3.45 -0.12 13.42
C ALA A 74 4.49 -0.11 14.55
N SER A 75 5.16 1.03 14.77
CA SER A 75 6.20 1.20 15.77
C SER A 75 5.69 1.18 17.23
N THR A 76 4.39 1.31 17.44
CA THR A 76 3.74 1.31 18.76
C THR A 76 2.82 0.11 18.99
N LEU A 77 2.69 -0.74 17.98
CA LEU A 77 1.91 -1.98 18.06
C LEU A 77 2.80 -3.16 18.48
N THR A 78 2.28 -4.01 19.36
CA THR A 78 2.86 -5.32 19.62
C THR A 78 2.62 -6.26 18.44
N SER A 79 3.36 -7.36 18.36
CA SER A 79 3.13 -8.38 17.32
C SER A 79 1.72 -8.97 17.40
N GLU A 80 1.24 -9.22 18.60
CA GLU A 80 -0.11 -9.74 18.86
C GLU A 80 -1.18 -8.79 18.35
N GLU A 81 -1.05 -7.48 18.60
CA GLU A 81 -2.00 -6.48 18.09
C GLU A 81 -2.01 -6.42 16.54
N LYS A 82 -0.84 -6.54 15.90
CA LYS A 82 -0.76 -6.65 14.44
C LYS A 82 -1.52 -7.88 13.93
N TYR A 83 -1.39 -9.02 14.61
CA TYR A 83 -2.11 -10.25 14.26
C TYR A 83 -3.62 -10.14 14.48
N GLU A 84 -4.03 -9.49 15.55
CA GLU A 84 -5.45 -9.23 15.83
C GLU A 84 -6.09 -8.32 14.78
N LEU A 85 -5.39 -7.29 14.31
CA LEU A 85 -5.85 -6.44 13.20
C LEU A 85 -6.08 -7.26 11.92
N VAL A 86 -5.14 -8.15 11.55
CA VAL A 86 -5.31 -9.03 10.39
C VAL A 86 -6.52 -9.95 10.56
N LYS A 87 -6.62 -10.66 11.70
CA LYS A 87 -7.72 -11.60 11.97
C LYS A 87 -9.08 -10.89 11.95
N PHE A 88 -9.14 -9.70 12.54
CA PHE A 88 -10.35 -8.90 12.57
C PHE A 88 -10.76 -8.45 11.16
N ALA A 89 -9.80 -7.95 10.37
CA ALA A 89 -10.05 -7.53 9.01
C ALA A 89 -10.51 -8.71 8.13
N LYS A 90 -9.83 -9.86 8.20
CA LYS A 90 -10.22 -11.09 7.47
C LYS A 90 -11.64 -11.56 7.80
N LYS A 91 -12.10 -11.33 9.02
CA LYS A 91 -13.47 -11.67 9.44
C LYS A 91 -14.51 -10.65 8.96
N SER A 92 -14.11 -9.38 8.80
CA SER A 92 -15.00 -8.25 8.55
C SER A 92 -15.16 -7.92 7.07
N LEU A 93 -14.20 -8.31 6.24
CA LEU A 93 -14.15 -8.00 4.81
C LEU A 93 -14.66 -9.14 3.94
N PRO A 94 -15.08 -8.85 2.69
CA PRO A 94 -15.33 -9.89 1.68
C PRO A 94 -14.13 -10.84 1.54
N ALA A 95 -14.39 -12.13 1.35
CA ALA A 95 -13.36 -13.16 1.34
C ALA A 95 -12.30 -12.96 0.24
N GLU A 96 -12.70 -12.35 -0.88
CA GLU A 96 -11.86 -12.05 -2.04
C GLU A 96 -11.00 -10.79 -1.85
N MET A 97 -11.29 -9.95 -0.84
CA MET A 97 -10.56 -8.71 -0.60
C MET A 97 -9.26 -9.00 0.17
N PRO A 98 -8.08 -8.74 -0.43
CA PRO A 98 -6.81 -9.05 0.22
C PRO A 98 -6.56 -8.16 1.44
N VAL A 99 -6.12 -8.81 2.52
CA VAL A 99 -5.61 -8.21 3.75
C VAL A 99 -4.10 -8.39 3.79
N VAL A 100 -3.37 -7.30 3.63
CA VAL A 100 -1.90 -7.26 3.57
C VAL A 100 -1.36 -6.78 4.91
N LEU A 101 -0.47 -7.57 5.53
CA LEU A 101 0.24 -7.14 6.74
C LEU A 101 1.52 -6.39 6.36
N CYS A 102 1.77 -5.25 6.99
CA CYS A 102 3.03 -4.55 6.84
C CYS A 102 4.11 -5.13 7.75
N ILE A 103 5.29 -5.43 7.19
CA ILE A 103 6.50 -5.81 7.89
C ILE A 103 7.40 -4.58 7.97
N ALA A 104 7.48 -3.96 9.14
CA ALA A 104 8.25 -2.74 9.42
C ALA A 104 9.34 -3.00 10.48
N GLU A 105 10.00 -4.16 10.40
CA GLU A 105 10.91 -4.64 11.42
C GLU A 105 12.36 -4.34 11.07
N GLN A 106 13.16 -4.05 12.11
CA GLN A 106 14.59 -3.73 11.97
C GLN A 106 15.46 -4.98 11.94
N SER A 107 15.03 -6.05 12.58
CA SER A 107 15.71 -7.33 12.64
C SER A 107 15.15 -8.30 11.61
N THR A 108 16.01 -8.85 10.77
CA THR A 108 15.62 -9.88 9.78
C THR A 108 14.98 -11.09 10.46
N ALA A 109 15.49 -11.50 11.65
CA ALA A 109 14.93 -12.63 12.39
C ALA A 109 13.48 -12.37 12.83
N VAL A 110 13.19 -11.17 13.37
CA VAL A 110 11.84 -10.77 13.78
C VAL A 110 10.94 -10.62 12.55
N ALA A 111 11.42 -10.04 11.46
CA ALA A 111 10.67 -9.92 10.21
C ALA A 111 10.24 -11.31 9.68
N VAL A 112 11.13 -12.30 9.70
CA VAL A 112 10.84 -13.69 9.30
C VAL A 112 9.82 -14.35 10.24
N GLU A 113 9.92 -14.13 11.55
CA GLU A 113 8.98 -14.66 12.53
C GLU A 113 7.55 -14.12 12.27
N ILE A 114 7.43 -12.79 12.15
CA ILE A 114 6.12 -12.14 11.86
C ILE A 114 5.58 -12.59 10.51
N THR A 115 6.45 -12.73 9.50
CA THR A 115 6.07 -13.21 8.16
C THR A 115 5.44 -14.59 8.21
N LYS A 116 6.06 -15.54 8.89
CA LYS A 116 5.51 -16.90 9.07
C LYS A 116 4.18 -16.88 9.82
N LYS A 117 4.10 -16.05 10.85
CA LYS A 117 2.85 -15.90 11.61
C LYS A 117 1.74 -15.27 10.81
N ALA A 118 2.06 -14.30 9.94
CA ALA A 118 1.09 -13.69 9.02
C ALA A 118 0.46 -14.74 8.09
N GLU A 119 1.27 -15.64 7.53
CA GLU A 119 0.79 -16.75 6.71
C GLU A 119 -0.12 -17.72 7.49
N GLU A 120 0.27 -18.10 8.72
CA GLU A 120 -0.54 -18.97 9.59
C GLU A 120 -1.92 -18.39 9.94
N ILE A 121 -2.01 -17.06 10.13
CA ILE A 121 -3.26 -16.39 10.51
C ILE A 121 -4.12 -15.97 9.30
N GLY A 122 -3.65 -16.28 8.07
CA GLY A 122 -4.41 -16.08 6.85
C GLY A 122 -4.32 -14.68 6.24
N ALA A 123 -3.22 -13.96 6.45
CA ALA A 123 -2.94 -12.77 5.63
C ALA A 123 -2.81 -13.17 4.15
N ASP A 124 -3.24 -12.30 3.24
CA ASP A 124 -3.19 -12.57 1.78
C ASP A 124 -1.90 -12.06 1.14
N GLY A 125 -1.10 -11.31 1.89
CA GLY A 125 0.20 -10.83 1.45
C GLY A 125 0.89 -9.95 2.46
N LEU A 126 2.06 -9.46 2.07
CA LEU A 126 2.91 -8.64 2.91
C LEU A 126 3.35 -7.38 2.16
N MET A 127 3.36 -6.23 2.85
CA MET A 127 4.10 -5.06 2.40
C MET A 127 5.35 -4.96 3.26
N VAL A 128 6.53 -4.94 2.65
CA VAL A 128 7.79 -5.02 3.37
C VAL A 128 8.57 -3.72 3.20
N LEU A 129 8.88 -3.06 4.33
CA LEU A 129 9.73 -1.89 4.41
C LEU A 129 11.21 -2.32 4.47
N PRO A 130 12.15 -1.48 3.97
CA PRO A 130 13.57 -1.74 4.22
C PRO A 130 13.90 -1.61 5.73
N PRO A 131 15.03 -2.18 6.22
CA PRO A 131 15.44 -2.06 7.62
C PRO A 131 15.95 -0.64 7.89
N MET A 132 15.11 0.22 8.48
CA MET A 132 15.27 1.68 8.52
C MET A 132 16.11 2.24 9.67
N ARG A 133 16.45 1.44 10.69
CA ARG A 133 17.08 1.95 11.91
C ARG A 133 18.52 2.40 11.71
N TYR A 134 19.20 1.84 10.73
CA TYR A 134 20.46 2.33 10.19
C TYR A 134 20.36 2.28 8.64
N LYS A 135 21.26 3.00 7.98
CA LYS A 135 21.28 2.98 6.52
C LYS A 135 21.98 1.71 6.05
N ALA A 136 21.20 0.66 5.78
CA ALA A 136 21.68 -0.55 5.13
C ALA A 136 22.21 -0.23 3.71
N ASP A 137 23.25 -0.93 3.29
CA ASP A 137 23.71 -0.88 1.91
C ASP A 137 22.81 -1.70 0.97
N ASP A 138 23.11 -1.65 -0.34
CA ASP A 138 22.31 -2.32 -1.37
C ASP A 138 22.27 -3.84 -1.15
N GLN A 139 23.41 -4.43 -0.80
CA GLN A 139 23.51 -5.87 -0.58
C GLN A 139 22.76 -6.30 0.67
N GLU A 140 22.91 -5.59 1.78
CA GLU A 140 22.18 -5.84 3.02
C GLU A 140 20.68 -5.73 2.81
N THR A 141 20.23 -4.73 2.06
CA THR A 141 18.82 -4.50 1.73
C THR A 141 18.25 -5.62 0.86
N VAL A 142 18.97 -6.05 -0.19
CA VAL A 142 18.57 -7.20 -1.03
C VAL A 142 18.52 -8.49 -0.22
N VAL A 143 19.52 -8.75 0.64
CA VAL A 143 19.54 -9.95 1.50
C VAL A 143 18.37 -9.93 2.49
N TYR A 144 18.03 -8.78 3.06
CA TYR A 144 16.87 -8.65 3.94
C TYR A 144 15.57 -9.06 3.22
N PHE A 145 15.25 -8.44 2.08
CA PHE A 145 14.04 -8.75 1.33
C PHE A 145 14.00 -10.20 0.84
N THR A 146 15.11 -10.72 0.32
CA THR A 146 15.17 -12.10 -0.20
C THR A 146 15.08 -13.14 0.91
N THR A 147 15.55 -12.83 2.13
CA THR A 147 15.40 -13.72 3.29
C THR A 147 13.92 -13.81 3.72
N ILE A 148 13.20 -12.70 3.73
CA ILE A 148 11.76 -12.68 3.98
C ILE A 148 11.03 -13.44 2.88
N ALA A 149 11.31 -13.16 1.60
CA ALA A 149 10.68 -13.82 0.46
C ALA A 149 10.85 -15.36 0.49
N LYS A 150 12.00 -15.85 0.92
CA LYS A 150 12.26 -17.30 1.08
C LYS A 150 11.51 -17.94 2.24
N SER A 151 11.00 -17.17 3.19
CA SER A 151 10.39 -17.69 4.42
C SER A 151 8.87 -17.90 4.33
N THR A 152 8.25 -17.53 3.20
CA THR A 152 6.80 -17.59 3.01
C THR A 152 6.42 -17.83 1.55
N SER A 153 5.20 -18.32 1.33
CA SER A 153 4.55 -18.37 0.01
C SER A 153 3.72 -17.13 -0.31
N LEU A 154 3.50 -16.23 0.65
CA LEU A 154 2.72 -15.01 0.47
C LEU A 154 3.33 -14.09 -0.59
N SER A 155 2.46 -13.37 -1.31
CA SER A 155 2.88 -12.29 -2.22
C SER A 155 3.44 -11.12 -1.43
N LEU A 156 4.55 -10.54 -1.89
CA LEU A 156 5.23 -9.42 -1.27
C LEU A 156 5.14 -8.17 -2.14
N MET A 157 4.82 -7.05 -1.52
CA MET A 157 4.95 -5.69 -2.03
C MET A 157 6.17 -5.03 -1.37
N ILE A 158 7.16 -4.62 -2.15
CA ILE A 158 8.33 -3.88 -1.63
C ILE A 158 7.98 -2.41 -1.55
N TYR A 159 8.17 -1.81 -0.37
CA TYR A 159 7.94 -0.39 -0.17
C TYR A 159 9.22 0.41 -0.43
N ASN A 160 9.26 1.17 -1.52
CA ASN A 160 10.35 2.02 -1.91
C ASN A 160 10.09 3.48 -1.55
N ASN A 161 10.57 3.93 -0.39
CA ASN A 161 10.42 5.31 0.09
C ASN A 161 11.75 5.86 0.65
N PRO A 162 12.67 6.30 -0.22
CA PRO A 162 13.95 6.85 0.21
C PRO A 162 13.82 8.20 0.92
N VAL A 163 12.72 8.93 0.72
CA VAL A 163 12.52 10.23 1.35
C VAL A 163 12.40 10.08 2.85
N ASP A 164 11.57 9.14 3.33
CA ASP A 164 11.33 8.95 4.76
C ASP A 164 12.30 7.95 5.39
N TYR A 165 12.62 6.84 4.68
CA TYR A 165 13.40 5.74 5.24
C TYR A 165 14.88 5.78 4.91
N LYS A 166 15.34 6.70 4.04
CA LYS A 166 16.76 6.92 3.68
C LYS A 166 17.43 5.73 3.00
N ILE A 167 16.66 4.74 2.57
CA ILE A 167 17.10 3.59 1.78
C ILE A 167 16.27 3.58 0.50
N GLU A 168 16.93 3.70 -0.65
CA GLU A 168 16.31 3.57 -1.96
C GLU A 168 16.48 2.13 -2.44
N VAL A 169 15.39 1.50 -2.87
CA VAL A 169 15.45 0.24 -3.61
C VAL A 169 15.62 0.57 -5.08
N THR A 170 16.85 0.48 -5.57
CA THR A 170 17.23 0.85 -6.94
C THR A 170 16.71 -0.16 -7.97
N LEU A 171 16.68 0.23 -9.25
CA LEU A 171 16.33 -0.71 -10.33
C LEU A 171 17.26 -1.93 -10.39
N ASP A 172 18.55 -1.77 -10.05
CA ASP A 172 19.49 -2.90 -10.00
C ASP A 172 19.21 -3.86 -8.85
N MET A 173 18.71 -3.33 -7.72
CA MET A 173 18.21 -4.18 -6.62
C MET A 173 16.92 -4.88 -7.03
N PHE A 174 15.99 -4.21 -7.68
CA PHE A 174 14.76 -4.84 -8.21
C PHE A 174 15.07 -5.92 -9.24
N GLU A 175 16.13 -5.77 -10.05
CA GLU A 175 16.58 -6.85 -10.94
C GLU A 175 16.93 -8.13 -10.17
N GLN A 176 17.67 -7.99 -9.06
CA GLN A 176 17.99 -9.13 -8.19
C GLN A 176 16.74 -9.69 -7.49
N LEU A 177 15.84 -8.82 -7.05
CA LEU A 177 14.58 -9.21 -6.41
C LEU A 177 13.61 -9.89 -7.38
N SER A 178 13.69 -9.57 -8.68
CA SER A 178 12.83 -10.15 -9.72
C SER A 178 12.97 -11.67 -9.87
N ALA A 179 14.09 -12.23 -9.41
CA ALA A 179 14.33 -13.68 -9.37
C ALA A 179 13.43 -14.41 -8.34
N TYR A 180 12.76 -13.69 -7.46
CA TYR A 180 11.86 -14.25 -6.44
C TYR A 180 10.42 -14.09 -6.88
N PRO A 181 9.72 -15.16 -7.27
CA PRO A 181 8.39 -15.06 -7.91
C PRO A 181 7.31 -14.48 -6.99
N ASN A 182 7.48 -14.61 -5.67
CA ASN A 182 6.55 -14.05 -4.70
C ASN A 182 6.78 -12.57 -4.37
N ILE A 183 7.88 -11.94 -4.83
CA ILE A 183 7.99 -10.48 -4.83
C ILE A 183 7.25 -9.97 -6.06
N GLN A 184 6.02 -9.50 -5.88
CA GLN A 184 5.07 -9.27 -6.98
C GLN A 184 4.67 -7.82 -7.16
N ALA A 185 4.88 -6.96 -6.17
CA ALA A 185 4.47 -5.57 -6.24
C ALA A 185 5.52 -4.61 -5.67
N ILE A 186 5.42 -3.36 -6.10
CA ILE A 186 6.21 -2.22 -5.63
C ILE A 186 5.23 -1.13 -5.20
N LYS A 187 5.35 -0.65 -3.95
CA LYS A 187 4.79 0.63 -3.55
C LYS A 187 5.86 1.69 -3.83
N GLU A 188 5.63 2.50 -4.86
CA GLU A 188 6.55 3.53 -5.33
C GLU A 188 6.31 4.83 -4.57
N SER A 189 7.29 5.32 -3.85
CA SER A 189 7.23 6.55 -3.08
C SER A 189 8.53 7.36 -3.12
N THR A 190 9.25 7.28 -4.25
CA THR A 190 10.49 8.06 -4.45
C THR A 190 10.21 9.55 -4.62
N ARG A 191 8.96 9.93 -4.88
CA ARG A 191 8.51 11.28 -5.30
C ARG A 191 9.05 11.69 -6.68
N ASP A 192 9.63 10.77 -7.43
CA ASP A 192 10.00 10.94 -8.83
C ASP A 192 9.02 10.18 -9.73
N VAL A 193 8.01 10.88 -10.23
CA VAL A 193 6.95 10.33 -11.09
C VAL A 193 7.51 9.53 -12.26
N SER A 194 8.68 9.93 -12.81
CA SER A 194 9.32 9.21 -13.92
C SER A 194 9.85 7.82 -13.53
N ASN A 195 9.94 7.51 -12.22
CA ASN A 195 10.39 6.19 -11.77
C ASN A 195 9.39 5.08 -12.13
N VAL A 196 8.10 5.38 -12.14
CA VAL A 196 7.05 4.46 -12.63
C VAL A 196 7.37 4.01 -14.05
N THR A 197 7.65 4.96 -14.96
CA THR A 197 8.04 4.66 -16.35
C THR A 197 9.34 3.87 -16.43
N ARG A 198 10.34 4.18 -15.59
CA ARG A 198 11.61 3.42 -15.57
C ARG A 198 11.39 1.97 -15.13
N ILE A 199 10.53 1.73 -14.16
CA ILE A 199 10.17 0.38 -13.70
C ILE A 199 9.54 -0.41 -14.86
N PHE A 200 8.52 0.14 -15.52
CA PHE A 200 7.88 -0.52 -16.66
C PHE A 200 8.84 -0.75 -17.83
N ASN A 201 9.69 0.22 -18.17
CA ASN A 201 10.68 0.08 -19.25
C ASN A 201 11.68 -1.03 -18.97
N ARG A 202 12.06 -1.26 -17.70
CA ARG A 202 13.06 -2.28 -17.36
C ARG A 202 12.45 -3.67 -17.12
N PHE A 203 11.26 -3.73 -16.53
CA PHE A 203 10.68 -4.98 -16.03
C PHE A 203 9.39 -5.39 -16.75
N GLY A 204 8.85 -4.53 -17.62
CA GLY A 204 7.56 -4.77 -18.23
C GLY A 204 6.48 -4.93 -17.17
N ASP A 205 5.71 -6.00 -17.29
CA ASP A 205 4.63 -6.34 -16.37
C ASP A 205 5.07 -7.29 -15.21
N ARG A 206 6.39 -7.41 -14.95
CA ARG A 206 6.92 -8.32 -13.90
C ARG A 206 6.43 -7.94 -12.51
N PHE A 207 6.25 -6.68 -12.22
CA PHE A 207 5.73 -6.16 -10.96
C PHE A 207 4.42 -5.41 -11.15
N ARG A 208 3.56 -5.47 -10.15
CA ARG A 208 2.50 -4.49 -9.97
C ARG A 208 3.08 -3.22 -9.35
N VAL A 209 2.78 -2.07 -9.91
CA VAL A 209 3.28 -0.78 -9.41
C VAL A 209 2.13 -0.02 -8.77
N PHE A 210 2.29 0.34 -7.51
CA PHE A 210 1.33 1.14 -6.75
C PHE A 210 1.90 2.51 -6.45
N CYS A 211 1.18 3.56 -6.78
CA CYS A 211 1.47 4.91 -6.29
C CYS A 211 1.42 4.91 -4.77
N GLY A 212 2.49 5.34 -4.14
CA GLY A 212 2.60 5.38 -2.68
C GLY A 212 2.72 6.79 -2.10
N VAL A 213 2.46 7.82 -2.92
CA VAL A 213 2.48 9.24 -2.55
C VAL A 213 1.15 9.87 -2.91
N ASP A 214 0.34 10.21 -1.93
CA ASP A 214 -1.03 10.68 -2.14
C ASP A 214 -1.13 11.88 -3.11
N THR A 215 -0.18 12.80 -3.06
CA THR A 215 -0.12 13.95 -3.96
C THR A 215 0.30 13.63 -5.41
N LEU A 216 0.61 12.39 -5.74
CA LEU A 216 1.03 11.95 -7.07
C LEU A 216 0.09 10.89 -7.67
N ILE A 217 -1.07 10.66 -7.05
CA ILE A 217 -2.03 9.62 -7.47
C ILE A 217 -2.38 9.76 -8.94
N MET A 218 -2.77 10.96 -9.37
CA MET A 218 -3.23 11.17 -10.75
C MET A 218 -2.12 10.91 -11.74
N GLU A 219 -0.94 11.47 -11.51
CA GLU A 219 0.21 11.38 -12.40
C GLU A 219 0.71 9.95 -12.55
N GLU A 220 0.90 9.24 -11.45
CA GLU A 220 1.44 7.88 -11.50
C GLU A 220 0.44 6.87 -12.09
N VAL A 221 -0.87 7.04 -11.83
CA VAL A 221 -1.91 6.21 -12.46
C VAL A 221 -1.99 6.48 -13.97
N MET A 222 -1.83 7.74 -14.41
CA MET A 222 -1.73 8.08 -15.85
C MET A 222 -0.49 7.46 -16.52
N LEU A 223 0.60 7.25 -15.77
CA LEU A 223 1.81 6.58 -16.27
C LEU A 223 1.71 5.05 -16.22
N GLY A 224 0.56 4.50 -15.84
CA GLY A 224 0.29 3.07 -15.88
C GLY A 224 0.32 2.37 -14.54
N ALA A 225 0.49 3.06 -13.40
CA ALA A 225 0.44 2.40 -12.10
C ALA A 225 -0.83 1.54 -11.96
N ASP A 226 -0.65 0.32 -11.45
CA ASP A 226 -1.72 -0.68 -11.28
C ASP A 226 -2.69 -0.30 -10.15
N GLY A 227 -2.21 0.51 -9.20
CA GLY A 227 -3.01 0.89 -8.05
C GLY A 227 -2.41 2.03 -7.24
N VAL A 228 -3.02 2.26 -6.09
CA VAL A 228 -2.65 3.29 -5.10
C VAL A 228 -2.58 2.66 -3.73
N VAL A 229 -1.52 2.94 -2.98
CA VAL A 229 -1.45 2.68 -1.53
C VAL A 229 -1.37 4.03 -0.82
N GLY A 230 -2.50 4.58 -0.47
CA GLY A 230 -2.64 5.94 0.06
C GLY A 230 -2.94 6.00 1.55
N GLY A 231 -2.84 7.21 2.10
CA GLY A 231 -3.15 7.52 3.49
C GLY A 231 -4.47 8.27 3.63
N LEU A 232 -4.70 9.32 2.85
CA LEU A 232 -5.94 10.12 2.94
C LEU A 232 -7.21 9.35 2.58
N VAL A 233 -7.09 8.24 1.89
CA VAL A 233 -8.18 7.28 1.66
C VAL A 233 -8.82 6.80 2.95
N ASP A 234 -8.11 6.82 4.08
CA ASP A 234 -8.67 6.51 5.42
C ASP A 234 -9.81 7.46 5.82
N ALA A 235 -9.77 8.71 5.35
CA ALA A 235 -10.77 9.73 5.65
C ALA A 235 -11.72 10.02 4.47
N PHE A 236 -11.23 9.94 3.25
CA PHE A 236 -11.93 10.28 2.01
C PHE A 236 -11.81 9.15 0.98
N PRO A 237 -12.38 7.96 1.28
CA PRO A 237 -12.21 6.80 0.42
C PRO A 237 -12.89 6.95 -0.95
N LYS A 238 -14.06 7.57 -1.02
CA LYS A 238 -14.82 7.75 -2.28
C LYS A 238 -14.05 8.61 -3.28
N GLU A 239 -13.43 9.69 -2.81
CA GLU A 239 -12.68 10.62 -3.64
C GLU A 239 -11.39 9.99 -4.18
N THR A 240 -10.68 9.23 -3.34
CA THR A 240 -9.48 8.51 -3.77
C THR A 240 -9.80 7.46 -4.83
N VAL A 241 -10.84 6.64 -4.59
CA VAL A 241 -11.28 5.63 -5.57
C VAL A 241 -11.80 6.29 -6.84
N ALA A 242 -12.52 7.40 -6.73
CA ALA A 242 -13.02 8.14 -7.90
C ALA A 242 -11.87 8.66 -8.77
N ILE A 243 -10.83 9.27 -8.20
CA ILE A 243 -9.66 9.73 -8.98
C ILE A 243 -9.04 8.55 -9.71
N PHE A 244 -8.78 7.44 -9.03
CA PHE A 244 -8.19 6.24 -9.63
C PHE A 244 -9.05 5.73 -10.79
N ASN A 245 -10.35 5.52 -10.57
CA ASN A 245 -11.25 4.97 -11.57
C ASN A 245 -11.46 5.91 -12.77
N PHE A 246 -11.58 7.22 -12.53
CA PHE A 246 -11.67 8.22 -13.62
C PHE A 246 -10.42 8.21 -14.51
N VAL A 247 -9.22 8.16 -13.90
CA VAL A 247 -7.97 8.08 -14.67
C VAL A 247 -7.92 6.80 -15.49
N LYS A 248 -8.24 5.65 -14.90
CA LYS A 248 -8.25 4.34 -15.60
C LYS A 248 -9.31 4.26 -16.71
N ALA A 249 -10.38 5.06 -16.61
CA ALA A 249 -11.41 5.17 -17.62
C ALA A 249 -11.14 6.28 -18.68
N GLY A 250 -9.97 6.96 -18.61
CA GLY A 250 -9.64 8.08 -19.51
C GLY A 250 -10.44 9.37 -19.25
N GLN A 251 -11.19 9.45 -18.14
CA GLN A 251 -11.99 10.62 -17.74
C GLN A 251 -11.13 11.63 -16.97
N TYR A 252 -10.07 12.13 -17.61
CA TYR A 252 -9.07 12.99 -16.96
C TYR A 252 -9.61 14.32 -16.46
N LYS A 253 -10.67 14.85 -17.08
CA LYS A 253 -11.28 16.11 -16.66
C LYS A 253 -11.99 15.95 -15.32
N GLU A 254 -12.70 14.85 -15.14
CA GLU A 254 -13.41 14.47 -13.92
C GLU A 254 -12.39 14.17 -12.82
N ALA A 255 -11.36 13.36 -13.10
CA ALA A 255 -10.26 13.09 -12.19
C ALA A 255 -9.59 14.37 -11.70
N LEU A 256 -9.25 15.29 -12.62
CA LEU A 256 -8.59 16.56 -12.30
C LEU A 256 -9.45 17.49 -11.44
N ALA A 257 -10.78 17.46 -11.62
CA ALA A 257 -11.69 18.27 -10.81
C ALA A 257 -11.68 17.80 -9.34
N VAL A 258 -11.76 16.48 -9.11
CA VAL A 258 -11.68 15.90 -7.78
C VAL A 258 -10.28 16.09 -7.18
N TYR A 259 -9.23 15.82 -7.95
CA TYR A 259 -7.84 15.94 -7.51
C TYR A 259 -7.47 17.35 -7.05
N ARG A 260 -7.90 18.40 -7.78
CA ARG A 260 -7.65 19.80 -7.42
C ARG A 260 -8.32 20.20 -6.11
N TRP A 261 -9.54 19.73 -5.88
CA TRP A 261 -10.22 19.90 -4.61
C TRP A 261 -9.49 19.15 -3.48
N TYR A 262 -9.02 17.95 -3.78
CA TYR A 262 -8.41 17.05 -2.80
C TYR A 262 -6.98 17.45 -2.42
N LEU A 263 -6.24 18.14 -3.28
CA LEU A 263 -4.82 18.40 -3.11
C LEU A 263 -4.44 19.01 -1.76
N PRO A 264 -5.15 20.02 -1.20
CA PRO A 264 -4.81 20.55 0.13
C PRO A 264 -4.89 19.51 1.26
N LEU A 265 -5.80 18.54 1.13
CA LEU A 265 -5.87 17.40 2.05
C LEU A 265 -4.72 16.41 1.81
N LEU A 266 -4.42 16.07 0.55
CA LEU A 266 -3.34 15.15 0.19
C LEU A 266 -1.97 15.65 0.68
N GLU A 267 -1.77 16.96 0.76
CA GLU A 267 -0.56 17.57 1.33
C GLU A 267 -0.39 17.28 2.84
N LEU A 268 -1.46 16.92 3.54
CA LEU A 268 -1.40 16.50 4.94
C LEU A 268 -0.68 15.14 5.10
N ASP A 269 -0.67 14.28 4.07
CA ASP A 269 0.02 12.99 4.07
C ASP A 269 1.54 13.12 3.93
N ILE A 270 2.03 14.14 3.25
CA ILE A 270 3.47 14.38 3.11
C ILE A 270 4.07 15.22 4.24
N HIS A 271 3.31 15.50 5.29
CA HIS A 271 3.72 16.25 6.48
C HIS A 271 4.36 15.32 7.54
N PRO A 272 5.35 15.79 8.34
CA PRO A 272 5.94 14.98 9.41
C PRO A 272 4.93 14.41 10.43
N LYS A 273 3.77 15.06 10.60
CA LYS A 273 2.67 14.61 11.46
C LYS A 273 1.52 13.96 10.65
N LEU A 274 1.84 13.27 9.55
CA LEU A 274 0.83 12.65 8.68
C LEU A 274 -0.17 11.77 9.46
N VAL A 275 0.30 10.98 10.43
CA VAL A 275 -0.57 10.11 11.25
C VAL A 275 -1.63 10.90 11.98
N GLN A 276 -1.22 11.96 12.69
CA GLN A 276 -2.13 12.81 13.45
C GLN A 276 -3.11 13.56 12.53
N ASN A 277 -2.61 14.07 11.40
CA ASN A 277 -3.42 14.79 10.42
C ASN A 277 -4.51 13.90 9.83
N ILE A 278 -4.14 12.71 9.37
CA ILE A 278 -5.08 11.76 8.75
C ILE A 278 -6.08 11.22 9.76
N LYS A 279 -5.63 10.92 10.98
CA LYS A 279 -6.54 10.48 12.04
C LYS A 279 -7.54 11.58 12.42
N LEU A 280 -7.13 12.85 12.47
CA LEU A 280 -8.04 13.97 12.68
C LEU A 280 -9.04 14.11 11.51
N ALA A 281 -8.57 13.95 10.27
CA ALA A 281 -9.44 13.97 9.09
C ALA A 281 -10.47 12.83 9.13
N ALA A 282 -10.04 11.59 9.42
CA ALA A 282 -10.94 10.45 9.56
C ALA A 282 -11.95 10.60 10.71
N THR A 283 -11.56 11.29 11.79
CA THR A 283 -12.46 11.63 12.91
C THR A 283 -13.55 12.59 12.46
N LEU A 284 -13.19 13.65 11.73
CA LEU A 284 -14.14 14.63 11.22
C LEU A 284 -15.06 14.05 10.13
N ALA A 285 -14.54 13.12 9.32
CA ALA A 285 -15.34 12.34 8.39
C ALA A 285 -16.25 11.31 9.08
N GLY A 286 -16.14 11.15 10.40
CA GLY A 286 -16.98 10.26 11.21
C GLY A 286 -16.61 8.78 11.11
N ILE A 287 -15.45 8.42 10.57
CA ILE A 287 -14.99 7.03 10.35
C ILE A 287 -13.62 6.74 10.98
N GLY A 288 -13.17 7.55 11.93
CA GLY A 288 -11.88 7.41 12.59
C GLY A 288 -11.86 7.91 14.03
N SER A 289 -10.70 7.79 14.64
CA SER A 289 -10.38 8.28 15.98
C SER A 289 -9.05 9.02 15.94
N GLU A 290 -8.97 10.22 16.53
CA GLU A 290 -7.76 11.04 16.53
C GLU A 290 -6.71 10.61 17.56
N TYR A 291 -7.04 9.68 18.46
CA TYR A 291 -6.08 9.18 19.45
C TYR A 291 -4.90 8.47 18.80
N VAL A 292 -3.71 8.84 19.22
CA VAL A 292 -2.42 8.27 18.80
C VAL A 292 -1.68 7.74 20.02
N ARG A 293 -0.85 6.71 19.84
CA ARG A 293 -0.01 6.20 20.92
C ARG A 293 1.30 6.97 21.05
N ALA A 294 1.75 7.16 22.27
CA ALA A 294 3.06 7.73 22.57
C ALA A 294 4.19 7.01 21.81
N PRO A 295 5.23 7.71 21.32
CA PRO A 295 5.54 9.12 21.61
C PRO A 295 4.77 10.18 20.80
N ARG A 296 3.82 9.77 19.92
CA ARG A 296 2.98 10.73 19.23
C ARG A 296 2.01 11.40 20.21
N LEU A 297 1.70 12.65 19.96
CA LEU A 297 0.70 13.41 20.69
C LEU A 297 -0.39 13.83 19.71
N VAL A 298 -1.63 13.93 20.16
CA VAL A 298 -2.72 14.52 19.38
C VAL A 298 -2.38 15.96 19.01
N LEU A 299 -2.94 16.46 17.92
CA LEU A 299 -2.73 17.85 17.51
C LEU A 299 -3.43 18.79 18.50
N GLU A 300 -2.76 19.88 18.86
CA GLU A 300 -3.27 20.90 19.78
C GLU A 300 -2.95 22.31 19.30
N GLY A 301 -3.65 23.31 19.87
CA GLY A 301 -3.39 24.74 19.64
C GLY A 301 -3.43 25.15 18.16
N ALA A 302 -2.56 26.07 17.77
CA ALA A 302 -2.55 26.67 16.44
C ALA A 302 -2.28 25.66 15.31
N GLU A 303 -1.55 24.58 15.59
CA GLU A 303 -1.31 23.53 14.61
C GLU A 303 -2.61 22.76 14.30
N ARG A 304 -3.37 22.41 15.35
CA ARG A 304 -4.68 21.76 15.20
C ARG A 304 -5.64 22.67 14.43
N GLU A 305 -5.73 23.93 14.79
CA GLU A 305 -6.64 24.89 14.12
C GLU A 305 -6.33 25.02 12.63
N LYS A 306 -5.05 25.03 12.25
CA LYS A 306 -4.65 25.06 10.85
C LYS A 306 -5.11 23.80 10.09
N VAL A 307 -4.93 22.63 10.66
CA VAL A 307 -5.34 21.36 10.04
C VAL A 307 -6.87 21.26 9.98
N LEU A 308 -7.57 21.67 11.05
CA LEU A 308 -9.03 21.75 11.08
C LEU A 308 -9.59 22.65 9.99
N ALA A 309 -8.98 23.82 9.74
CA ALA A 309 -9.43 24.73 8.69
C ALA A 309 -9.37 24.06 7.31
N ILE A 310 -8.28 23.35 6.99
CA ILE A 310 -8.14 22.62 5.72
C ILE A 310 -9.21 21.52 5.59
N ILE A 311 -9.41 20.73 6.64
CA ILE A 311 -10.36 19.62 6.61
C ILE A 311 -11.80 20.12 6.51
N ASN A 312 -12.16 21.14 7.30
CA ASN A 312 -13.52 21.70 7.27
C ASN A 312 -13.84 22.35 5.92
N GLU A 313 -12.92 23.12 5.33
CA GLU A 313 -13.08 23.69 4.01
C GLU A 313 -13.33 22.59 2.96
N ALA A 314 -12.56 21.49 3.04
CA ALA A 314 -12.74 20.38 2.14
C ALA A 314 -14.11 19.69 2.33
N ILE A 315 -14.57 19.47 3.56
CA ILE A 315 -15.87 18.87 3.82
C ILE A 315 -17.01 19.79 3.32
N GLU A 316 -16.90 21.10 3.53
CA GLU A 316 -17.91 22.08 3.09
C GLU A 316 -17.99 22.21 1.57
N THR A 317 -16.87 21.99 0.86
CA THR A 317 -16.77 22.15 -0.60
C THR A 317 -16.67 20.81 -1.32
N GLN A 318 -16.97 19.70 -0.65
CA GLN A 318 -16.83 18.36 -1.20
C GLN A 318 -17.58 18.18 -2.52
N PRO A 319 -16.92 17.72 -3.60
CA PRO A 319 -17.55 17.59 -4.88
C PRO A 319 -18.59 16.47 -4.90
N VAL A 320 -19.66 16.67 -5.66
CA VAL A 320 -20.57 15.57 -6.00
C VAL A 320 -19.88 14.68 -7.01
N LEU A 321 -19.60 13.45 -6.63
CA LEU A 321 -18.99 12.48 -7.51
C LEU A 321 -20.02 11.89 -8.47
N SER A 322 -19.72 11.85 -9.77
CA SER A 322 -20.46 11.05 -10.74
C SER A 322 -20.28 9.56 -10.44
N ASP A 323 -21.02 8.69 -11.14
CA ASP A 323 -20.92 7.23 -10.95
C ASP A 323 -19.52 6.73 -11.30
N TYR A 324 -18.64 6.74 -10.31
CA TYR A 324 -17.24 6.31 -10.44
C TYR A 324 -17.03 4.81 -10.24
N LEU A 325 -18.03 4.08 -9.75
CA LEU A 325 -17.92 2.63 -9.50
C LEU A 325 -18.25 1.78 -10.74
N ASN A 326 -19.04 2.30 -11.68
CA ASN A 326 -19.52 1.56 -12.83
C ASN A 326 -18.85 2.00 -14.14
N LEU A 327 -17.62 2.54 -14.05
CA LEU A 327 -16.87 2.97 -15.24
C LEU A 327 -16.31 1.77 -16.00
N THR A 328 -16.42 1.79 -17.30
CA THR A 328 -15.70 0.86 -18.20
C THR A 328 -14.26 1.33 -18.35
N VAL A 329 -13.30 0.49 -18.00
CA VAL A 329 -11.88 0.76 -18.26
C VAL A 329 -11.65 0.77 -19.76
N ASP A 330 -11.10 1.86 -20.29
CA ASP A 330 -10.69 1.93 -21.68
C ASP A 330 -9.38 1.11 -21.84
N SER A 331 -9.51 -0.06 -22.44
CA SER A 331 -8.38 -0.96 -22.69
C SER A 331 -7.33 -0.38 -23.66
N SER A 332 -7.57 0.78 -24.26
CA SER A 332 -6.61 1.48 -25.14
C SER A 332 -5.64 2.38 -24.34
N VAL A 333 -5.89 2.58 -23.04
CA VAL A 333 -5.09 3.44 -22.15
C VAL A 333 -4.18 2.60 -21.22
N ALA A 334 -4.19 1.28 -21.37
CA ALA A 334 -3.39 0.34 -20.58
C ALA A 334 -2.01 0.09 -21.21
#